data_ccc8916896c696db31878ebef2a00036
#
_entry.id   ccc8916896c696db31878ebef2a00036
#
_cell.length_a   1.000
_cell.length_b   1.000
_cell.length_c   1.000
_cell.angle_alpha   90.00
_cell.angle_beta   90.00
_cell.angle_gamma   90.00
#
_symmetry.space_group_name_H-M   'P 1'
#
loop_
_entity.id
_entity.type
_entity.pdbx_description
1 polymer ?
#
loop_
_entity_poly.entity_id
_entity_poly.type
_entity_poly.pdbx_seq_one_letter_code
_entity_poly.pdbx_strand_id
1 'polypeptide(L)'
;MSFKFIPSNALTPLPKDIPDFLAPYLPRLIDDKAFVTLTYAQSLDSRIAAKPGERTSISHPETKTMTHFLRSQHDGIMVGLGTVLADDPGLNCRFTENGNTRTPRPIILDPF
;
A
#
# COMPACT_ATOMS: atom_id res chain seq x y z
N MET A 1 33.84 8.83 3.07
CA MET A 1 32.48 8.65 2.58
C MET A 1 31.75 7.72 3.53
N SER A 2 30.80 8.24 4.30
CA SER A 2 30.03 7.40 5.22
C SER A 2 28.81 6.86 4.47
N PHE A 3 28.73 5.55 4.36
CA PHE A 3 27.51 4.91 3.89
C PHE A 3 26.50 4.88 5.03
N LYS A 4 25.42 5.62 4.89
CA LYS A 4 24.26 5.39 5.75
C LYS A 4 23.60 4.10 5.32
N PHE A 5 23.59 3.12 6.22
CA PHE A 5 22.81 1.91 6.00
C PHE A 5 21.33 2.28 6.09
N ILE A 6 20.63 2.19 4.95
CA ILE A 6 19.18 2.35 4.92
C ILE A 6 18.58 0.95 4.96
N PRO A 7 17.80 0.59 6.01
CA PRO A 7 17.16 -0.70 6.05
C PRO A 7 16.30 -0.92 4.80
N SER A 8 16.30 -2.14 4.25
CA SER A 8 15.55 -2.47 3.03
C SER A 8 14.05 -2.22 3.15
N ASN A 9 13.52 -2.14 4.39
CA ASN A 9 12.12 -1.86 4.67
C ASN A 9 11.83 -0.39 4.98
N ALA A 10 12.86 0.48 4.92
CA ALA A 10 12.67 1.91 5.14
C ALA A 10 11.92 2.54 3.95
N LEU A 11 10.98 3.45 4.25
CA LEU A 11 10.27 4.19 3.24
C LEU A 11 11.06 5.43 2.82
N THR A 12 11.04 5.74 1.53
CA THR A 12 11.49 7.05 1.04
C THR A 12 10.50 8.13 1.48
N PRO A 13 10.94 9.41 1.59
CA PRO A 13 10.01 10.48 1.94
C PRO A 13 8.84 10.59 0.96
N LEU A 14 7.64 10.87 1.48
CA LEU A 14 6.47 11.13 0.65
C LEU A 14 6.61 12.52 -0.01
N PRO A 15 6.47 12.61 -1.35
CA PRO A 15 6.45 13.91 -2.02
C PRO A 15 5.36 14.82 -1.46
N LYS A 16 5.68 16.12 -1.30
CA LYS A 16 4.82 17.09 -0.59
C LYS A 16 3.45 17.30 -1.23
N ASP A 17 3.36 17.11 -2.54
CA ASP A 17 2.14 17.31 -3.32
C ASP A 17 1.19 16.10 -3.29
N ILE A 18 1.67 14.93 -2.85
CA ILE A 18 0.86 13.71 -2.87
C ILE A 18 -0.35 13.77 -1.92
N PRO A 19 -0.23 14.22 -0.66
CA PRO A 19 -1.41 14.34 0.20
C PRO A 19 -2.49 15.24 -0.40
N ASP A 20 -2.13 16.36 -1.00
CA ASP A 20 -3.08 17.28 -1.64
C ASP A 20 -3.70 16.66 -2.89
N PHE A 21 -2.90 15.96 -3.69
CA PHE A 21 -3.38 15.24 -4.86
C PHE A 21 -4.40 14.15 -4.49
N LEU A 22 -4.16 13.43 -3.40
CA LEU A 22 -5.01 12.33 -2.96
C LEU A 22 -6.22 12.78 -2.13
N ALA A 23 -6.21 14.02 -1.61
CA ALA A 23 -7.23 14.49 -0.69
C ALA A 23 -8.67 14.22 -1.17
N PRO A 24 -9.04 14.43 -2.47
CA PRO A 24 -10.40 14.14 -2.95
C PRO A 24 -10.76 12.65 -2.93
N TYR A 25 -9.76 11.77 -2.86
CA TYR A 25 -9.92 10.32 -2.94
C TYR A 25 -9.76 9.63 -1.59
N LEU A 26 -9.46 10.37 -0.52
CA LEU A 26 -9.28 9.78 0.80
C LEU A 26 -10.62 9.45 1.46
N PRO A 27 -10.64 8.47 2.39
CA PRO A 27 -11.87 8.07 3.07
C PRO A 27 -12.55 9.23 3.79
N ARG A 28 -13.88 9.23 3.71
CA ARG A 28 -14.73 10.17 4.41
C ARG A 28 -16.00 9.45 4.87
N LEU A 29 -16.62 9.95 5.92
CA LEU A 29 -17.88 9.42 6.40
C LEU A 29 -19.01 9.77 5.40
N ILE A 30 -19.62 8.74 4.82
CA ILE A 30 -20.74 8.87 3.90
C ILE A 30 -21.84 7.90 4.33
N ASP A 31 -22.90 8.40 4.97
CA ASP A 31 -24.18 7.69 5.22
C ASP A 31 -24.02 6.22 5.64
N ASP A 32 -23.17 5.90 6.64
CA ASP A 32 -22.92 4.55 7.16
C ASP A 32 -22.40 3.54 6.12
N LYS A 33 -21.90 4.03 5.00
CA LYS A 33 -21.33 3.17 3.95
C LYS A 33 -19.83 3.04 4.09
N ALA A 34 -19.33 1.86 3.74
CA ALA A 34 -17.88 1.67 3.63
C ALA A 34 -17.31 2.49 2.47
N PHE A 35 -16.18 3.15 2.70
CA PHE A 35 -15.42 3.80 1.65
C PHE A 35 -14.35 2.83 1.15
N VAL A 36 -14.32 2.56 -0.15
CA VAL A 36 -13.40 1.60 -0.75
C VAL A 36 -12.44 2.31 -1.69
N THR A 37 -11.14 2.10 -1.46
CA THR A 37 -10.08 2.54 -2.36
C THR A 37 -9.45 1.30 -3.00
N LEU A 38 -9.41 1.25 -4.32
CA LEU A 38 -8.75 0.20 -5.07
C LEU A 38 -7.40 0.70 -5.55
N THR A 39 -6.34 -0.04 -5.23
CA THR A 39 -4.99 0.25 -5.71
C THR A 39 -4.35 -1.00 -6.31
N TYR A 40 -3.60 -0.82 -7.38
CA TYR A 40 -2.78 -1.87 -7.97
C TYR A 40 -1.70 -1.25 -8.83
N ALA A 41 -0.64 -2.01 -9.08
CA ALA A 41 0.40 -1.63 -10.04
C ALA A 41 0.36 -2.61 -11.22
N GLN A 42 0.54 -2.09 -12.41
CA GLN A 42 0.60 -2.91 -13.62
C GLN A 42 1.70 -2.43 -14.55
N SER A 43 2.24 -3.35 -15.34
CA SER A 43 3.18 -3.03 -16.40
C SER A 43 2.46 -2.45 -17.62
N LEU A 44 3.24 -1.94 -18.61
CA LEU A 44 2.67 -1.37 -19.83
C LEU A 44 1.84 -2.37 -20.65
N ASP A 45 2.12 -3.67 -20.53
CA ASP A 45 1.35 -4.74 -21.18
C ASP A 45 0.17 -5.21 -20.32
N SER A 46 -0.24 -4.41 -19.34
CA SER A 46 -1.40 -4.65 -18.46
C SER A 46 -1.27 -5.89 -17.57
N ARG A 47 -0.04 -6.20 -17.16
CA ARG A 47 0.20 -7.30 -16.23
C ARG A 47 0.53 -6.80 -14.83
N ILE A 48 0.10 -7.55 -13.83
CA ILE A 48 0.36 -7.25 -12.42
C ILE A 48 1.49 -8.10 -11.84
N ALA A 49 1.98 -9.08 -12.59
CA ALA A 49 3.15 -9.90 -12.26
C ALA A 49 3.87 -10.32 -13.54
N ALA A 50 5.20 -10.49 -13.45
CA ALA A 50 6.01 -10.99 -14.57
C ALA A 50 5.68 -12.45 -14.87
N LYS A 51 5.40 -13.24 -13.82
CA LYS A 51 4.99 -14.65 -13.91
C LYS A 51 3.85 -14.90 -12.93
N PRO A 52 2.86 -15.74 -13.32
CA PRO A 52 1.79 -16.10 -12.38
C PRO A 52 2.34 -16.72 -11.10
N GLY A 53 1.80 -16.30 -9.95
CA GLY A 53 2.17 -16.85 -8.65
C GLY A 53 3.51 -16.38 -8.09
N GLU A 54 4.21 -15.47 -8.76
CA GLU A 54 5.48 -14.92 -8.28
C GLU A 54 5.34 -13.44 -7.94
N ARG A 55 5.99 -13.04 -6.84
CA ARG A 55 6.07 -11.64 -6.45
C ARG A 55 6.93 -10.86 -7.45
N THR A 56 6.40 -9.76 -7.95
CA THR A 56 7.10 -8.87 -8.86
C THR A 56 7.02 -7.43 -8.35
N SER A 57 8.17 -6.76 -8.27
CA SER A 57 8.21 -5.35 -7.93
C SER A 57 8.08 -4.50 -9.20
N ILE A 58 6.94 -3.83 -9.34
CA ILE A 58 6.63 -2.98 -10.49
C ILE A 58 6.76 -1.50 -10.14
N SER A 59 6.52 -1.17 -8.88
CA SER A 59 6.35 0.21 -8.41
C SER A 59 7.67 0.85 -8.00
N HIS A 60 7.78 2.15 -8.25
CA HIS A 60 8.86 2.99 -7.76
C HIS A 60 8.82 3.12 -6.22
N PRO A 61 9.97 3.34 -5.53
CA PRO A 61 9.99 3.52 -4.08
C PRO A 61 9.06 4.61 -3.54
N GLU A 62 8.88 5.72 -4.25
CA GLU A 62 7.94 6.77 -3.85
C GLU A 62 6.48 6.29 -3.87
N THR A 63 6.14 5.43 -4.82
CA THR A 63 4.82 4.80 -4.89
C THR A 63 4.59 3.87 -3.71
N LYS A 64 5.64 3.20 -3.24
CA LYS A 64 5.57 2.38 -2.04
C LYS A 64 5.23 3.23 -0.81
N THR A 65 5.86 4.39 -0.67
CA THR A 65 5.55 5.34 0.40
C THR A 65 4.10 5.83 0.32
N MET A 66 3.62 6.16 -0.88
CA MET A 66 2.23 6.52 -1.11
C MET A 66 1.28 5.40 -0.70
N THR A 67 1.61 4.16 -1.01
CA THR A 67 0.80 3.00 -0.60
C THR A 67 0.70 2.91 0.93
N HIS A 68 1.80 3.08 1.65
CA HIS A 68 1.77 3.09 3.10
C HIS A 68 1.03 4.29 3.67
N PHE A 69 1.11 5.45 3.03
CA PHE A 69 0.28 6.60 3.39
C PHE A 69 -1.21 6.27 3.24
N LEU A 70 -1.62 5.66 2.14
CA LEU A 70 -3.00 5.23 1.94
C LEU A 70 -3.44 4.22 3.01
N ARG A 71 -2.58 3.29 3.38
CA ARG A 71 -2.87 2.33 4.46
C ARG A 71 -3.15 3.04 5.78
N SER A 72 -2.44 4.13 6.07
CA SER A 72 -2.65 4.92 7.29
C SER A 72 -4.01 5.62 7.33
N GLN A 73 -4.67 5.78 6.19
CA GLN A 73 -5.93 6.48 6.05
C GLN A 73 -7.15 5.54 6.05
N HIS A 74 -6.94 4.24 6.15
CA HIS A 74 -8.00 3.23 6.05
C HIS A 74 -8.03 2.36 7.31
N ASP A 75 -9.21 1.83 7.62
CA ASP A 75 -9.41 0.92 8.75
C ASP A 75 -9.04 -0.52 8.43
N GLY A 76 -9.16 -0.91 7.16
CA GLY A 76 -8.88 -2.26 6.70
C GLY A 76 -8.10 -2.28 5.39
N ILE A 77 -7.35 -3.35 5.18
CA ILE A 77 -6.67 -3.66 3.92
C ILE A 77 -7.07 -5.05 3.48
N MET A 78 -7.63 -5.16 2.27
CA MET A 78 -8.14 -6.43 1.75
C MET A 78 -7.26 -6.92 0.60
N VAL A 79 -6.92 -8.19 0.65
CA VAL A 79 -6.22 -8.90 -0.43
C VAL A 79 -6.86 -10.26 -0.66
N GLY A 80 -6.71 -10.79 -1.86
CA GLY A 80 -7.15 -12.13 -2.18
C GLY A 80 -6.23 -13.21 -1.61
N LEU A 81 -6.75 -14.41 -1.41
CA LEU A 81 -5.96 -15.54 -0.92
C LEU A 81 -4.78 -15.85 -1.84
N GLY A 82 -4.96 -15.73 -3.16
CA GLY A 82 -3.87 -15.94 -4.12
C GLY A 82 -2.69 -15.01 -3.89
N THR A 83 -2.93 -13.75 -3.56
CA THR A 83 -1.88 -12.78 -3.24
C THR A 83 -1.13 -13.18 -1.96
N VAL A 84 -1.86 -13.64 -0.94
CA VAL A 84 -1.23 -14.11 0.30
C VAL A 84 -0.30 -15.27 0.03
N LEU A 85 -0.74 -16.24 -0.76
CA LEU A 85 0.05 -17.44 -1.06
C LEU A 85 1.25 -17.15 -1.96
N ALA A 86 1.11 -16.20 -2.91
CA ALA A 86 2.18 -15.88 -3.86
C ALA A 86 3.20 -14.90 -3.29
N ASP A 87 2.75 -13.89 -2.57
CA ASP A 87 3.58 -12.74 -2.19
C ASP A 87 3.98 -12.74 -0.72
N ASP A 88 3.26 -13.46 0.13
CA ASP A 88 3.39 -13.35 1.60
C ASP A 88 3.49 -11.86 2.02
N PRO A 89 2.47 -11.03 1.68
CA PRO A 89 2.60 -9.59 1.75
C PRO A 89 2.64 -9.07 3.18
N GLY A 90 3.49 -8.08 3.43
CA GLY A 90 3.42 -7.26 4.62
C GLY A 90 2.26 -6.28 4.49
N LEU A 91 1.17 -6.52 5.22
CA LEU A 91 -0.04 -5.71 5.16
C LEU A 91 -0.09 -4.61 6.22
N ASN A 92 0.98 -4.45 6.98
CA ASN A 92 1.12 -3.38 7.96
C ASN A 92 1.40 -2.03 7.31
N CYS A 93 1.26 -0.98 8.08
CA CYS A 93 1.62 0.38 7.69
C CYS A 93 2.93 0.78 8.36
N ARG A 94 3.87 1.30 7.56
CA ARG A 94 5.14 1.85 8.08
C ARG A 94 5.22 3.37 7.94
N PHE A 95 4.17 3.99 7.41
CA PHE A 95 4.09 5.44 7.30
C PHE A 95 3.74 6.02 8.67
N THR A 96 4.61 6.90 9.17
CA THR A 96 4.42 7.56 10.48
C THR A 96 4.18 9.04 10.25
N GLU A 97 3.13 9.56 10.86
CA GLU A 97 2.77 10.98 10.86
C GLU A 97 2.68 11.48 12.31
N ASN A 98 3.43 12.55 12.61
CA ASN A 98 3.47 13.13 13.96
C ASN A 98 3.79 12.12 15.06
N GLY A 99 4.68 11.16 14.79
CA GLY A 99 5.06 10.11 15.72
C GLY A 99 4.07 8.97 15.88
N ASN A 100 2.96 8.99 15.14
CA ASN A 100 1.93 7.97 15.19
C ASN A 100 1.90 7.15 13.91
N THR A 101 1.78 5.82 14.06
CA THR A 101 1.61 4.88 12.96
C THR A 101 0.27 4.18 13.14
N ARG A 102 -0.59 4.27 12.14
CA ARG A 102 -1.88 3.60 12.10
C ARG A 102 -1.81 2.44 11.12
N THR A 103 -2.01 1.22 11.61
CA THR A 103 -2.01 0.02 10.77
C THR A 103 -3.44 -0.45 10.53
N PRO A 104 -3.85 -0.62 9.25
CA PRO A 104 -5.17 -1.16 8.94
C PRO A 104 -5.27 -2.64 9.33
N ARG A 105 -6.49 -3.12 9.58
CA ARG A 105 -6.74 -4.52 9.87
C ARG A 105 -6.67 -5.33 8.57
N PRO A 106 -5.84 -6.37 8.51
CA PRO A 106 -5.80 -7.25 7.33
C PRO A 106 -7.10 -8.02 7.14
N ILE A 107 -7.57 -8.07 5.90
CA ILE A 107 -8.75 -8.83 5.51
C ILE A 107 -8.36 -9.69 4.32
N ILE A 108 -8.53 -11.00 4.43
CA ILE A 108 -8.18 -11.95 3.38
C ILE A 108 -9.47 -12.47 2.76
N LEU A 109 -9.63 -12.24 1.46
CA LEU A 109 -10.78 -12.74 0.73
C LEU A 109 -10.49 -14.17 0.27
N ASP A 110 -11.13 -15.12 0.96
CA ASP A 110 -11.00 -16.55 0.68
C ASP A 110 -12.35 -17.08 0.19
N PRO A 111 -12.47 -17.46 -1.10
CA PRO A 111 -13.72 -17.94 -1.65
C PRO A 111 -14.03 -19.41 -1.27
N PHE A 112 -13.11 -20.05 -0.62
CA PHE A 112 -13.21 -21.45 -0.19
C PHE A 112 -13.32 -21.53 1.33
#